data_19e4795c67dd742d9ef476317a8e37ae
#
_entry.id   19e4795c67dd742d9ef476317a8e37ae
#
_cell.length_a   1.000
_cell.length_b   1.000
_cell.length_c   1.000
_cell.angle_alpha   90.00
_cell.angle_beta   90.00
_cell.angle_gamma   90.00
#
_symmetry.space_group_name_H-M   'P 1'
#
loop_
_entity.id
_entity.type
_entity.pdbx_description
1 polymer ?
#
loop_
_entity_poly.entity_id
_entity_poly.type
_entity_poly.pdbx_seq_one_letter_code
_entity_poly.pdbx_strand_id
1 'polypeptide(L)'
;PGPGGWAAVLQWRDEIRELSGAVADSTNNRMELQAAIEGLNALKRPMAVDLHTDSKYVMQGVESWMPRWKLNGWRTAAKKPGLNQDLWQGLDAALQRHQVNWHWVKGHAGNEMNERCDELARAAASSIDN
;
A
#
# COMPACT_ATOMS: atom_id res chain seq x y z
N PRO A 1 -8.01 -1.62 16.81
CA PRO A 1 -7.22 -2.50 15.97
C PRO A 1 -7.65 -3.95 16.11
N GLY A 2 -7.41 -4.72 15.09
CA GLY A 2 -7.72 -6.14 15.05
C GLY A 2 -6.99 -6.75 13.87
N PRO A 3 -7.33 -8.00 13.49
CA PRO A 3 -6.67 -8.64 12.36
C PRO A 3 -6.86 -7.82 11.10
N GLY A 4 -5.78 -7.59 10.37
CA GLY A 4 -5.80 -6.88 9.11
C GLY A 4 -5.28 -7.74 7.98
N GLY A 5 -5.82 -7.54 6.79
CA GLY A 5 -5.33 -8.19 5.59
C GLY A 5 -4.95 -7.17 4.55
N TRP A 6 -3.93 -7.49 3.78
CA TRP A 6 -3.52 -6.68 2.65
C TRP A 6 -3.44 -7.57 1.40
N ALA A 7 -3.58 -6.96 0.25
CA ALA A 7 -3.44 -7.68 -1.00
C ALA A 7 -2.96 -6.76 -2.11
N ALA A 8 -2.19 -7.32 -3.02
CA ALA A 8 -1.74 -6.63 -4.22
C ALA A 8 -1.88 -7.57 -5.41
N VAL A 9 -2.32 -7.03 -6.53
CA VAL A 9 -2.38 -7.78 -7.79
C VAL A 9 -1.42 -7.12 -8.76
N LEU A 10 -0.45 -7.89 -9.23
CA LEU A 10 0.54 -7.44 -10.18
C LEU A 10 0.18 -7.97 -11.55
N GLN A 11 0.18 -7.10 -12.54
CA GLN A 11 -0.12 -7.49 -13.91
C GLN A 11 0.99 -7.02 -14.85
N TRP A 12 1.52 -7.96 -15.63
CA TRP A 12 2.52 -7.70 -16.64
C TRP A 12 2.12 -8.47 -17.90
N ARG A 13 1.69 -7.74 -18.93
CA ARG A 13 1.16 -8.36 -20.15
C ARG A 13 0.01 -9.30 -19.78
N ASP A 14 0.14 -10.59 -20.07
CA ASP A 14 -0.89 -11.59 -19.79
C ASP A 14 -0.69 -12.29 -18.45
N GLU A 15 0.37 -11.97 -17.75
CA GLU A 15 0.66 -12.57 -16.46
C GLU A 15 0.04 -11.78 -15.33
N ILE A 16 -0.62 -12.49 -14.41
CA ILE A 16 -1.19 -11.91 -13.21
C ILE A 16 -0.62 -12.64 -12.01
N ARG A 17 -0.13 -11.89 -11.05
CA ARG A 17 0.37 -12.44 -9.81
C ARG A 17 -0.36 -11.79 -8.64
N GLU A 18 -0.87 -12.61 -7.75
CA GLU A 18 -1.59 -12.14 -6.58
C GLU A 18 -0.75 -12.33 -5.34
N LEU A 19 -0.68 -11.30 -4.51
CA LEU A 19 0.02 -11.31 -3.23
C LEU A 19 -0.96 -10.92 -2.15
N SER A 20 -0.86 -11.59 -1.01
CA SER A 20 -1.67 -11.22 0.14
C SER A 20 -0.97 -11.62 1.42
N GLY A 21 -1.38 -11.00 2.51
CA GLY A 21 -0.84 -11.32 3.81
C GLY A 21 -1.75 -10.77 4.89
N ALA A 22 -1.45 -11.16 6.12
CA ALA A 22 -2.26 -10.78 7.26
C ALA A 22 -1.38 -10.37 8.43
N VAL A 23 -1.91 -9.45 9.23
CA VAL A 23 -1.26 -8.96 10.45
C VAL A 23 -2.27 -9.09 11.58
N ALA A 24 -1.86 -9.71 12.69
CA ALA A 24 -2.77 -10.02 13.79
C ALA A 24 -3.40 -8.79 14.43
N ASP A 25 -2.68 -7.69 14.46
CA ASP A 25 -3.16 -6.45 15.08
C ASP A 25 -2.74 -5.26 14.23
N SER A 26 -3.67 -4.69 13.48
CA SER A 26 -3.34 -3.62 12.54
C SER A 26 -4.57 -2.75 12.28
N THR A 27 -4.38 -1.73 11.45
CA THR A 27 -5.46 -0.84 11.03
C THR A 27 -5.60 -0.90 9.50
N ASN A 28 -6.75 -0.45 9.01
CA ASN A 28 -7.00 -0.42 7.58
C ASN A 28 -5.95 0.43 6.84
N ASN A 29 -5.60 1.59 7.39
CA ASN A 29 -4.61 2.46 6.75
C ASN A 29 -3.23 1.79 6.65
N ARG A 30 -2.84 1.05 7.68
CA ARG A 30 -1.57 0.32 7.64
C ARG A 30 -1.60 -0.78 6.57
N MET A 31 -2.74 -1.46 6.43
CA MET A 31 -2.88 -2.52 5.42
C MET A 31 -2.83 -1.97 4.00
N GLU A 32 -3.39 -0.79 3.78
CA GLU A 32 -3.32 -0.13 2.47
C GLU A 32 -1.87 0.22 2.09
N LEU A 33 -1.11 0.72 3.06
CA LEU A 33 0.31 1.01 2.85
C LEU A 33 1.11 -0.28 2.62
N GLN A 34 0.83 -1.30 3.42
CA GLN A 34 1.53 -2.59 3.32
C GLN A 34 1.34 -3.21 1.93
N ALA A 35 0.13 -3.13 1.38
CA ALA A 35 -0.16 -3.67 0.05
C ALA A 35 0.69 -2.99 -1.02
N ALA A 36 0.80 -1.66 -0.97
CA ALA A 36 1.61 -0.92 -1.93
C ALA A 36 3.10 -1.28 -1.81
N ILE A 37 3.60 -1.36 -0.59
CA ILE A 37 4.99 -1.71 -0.33
C ILE A 37 5.31 -3.12 -0.85
N GLU A 38 4.49 -4.09 -0.51
CA GLU A 38 4.71 -5.48 -0.90
C GLU A 38 4.61 -5.67 -2.40
N GLY A 39 3.66 -4.97 -3.04
CA GLY A 39 3.54 -5.01 -4.49
C GLY A 39 4.78 -4.49 -5.20
N LEU A 40 5.30 -3.35 -4.75
CA LEU A 40 6.50 -2.77 -5.34
C LEU A 40 7.74 -3.60 -5.05
N ASN A 41 7.86 -4.13 -3.83
CA ASN A 41 9.01 -4.93 -3.44
C ASN A 41 9.04 -6.31 -4.10
N ALA A 42 7.92 -6.79 -4.62
CA ALA A 42 7.87 -8.04 -5.35
C ALA A 42 8.50 -7.93 -6.73
N LEU A 43 8.67 -6.70 -7.24
CA LEU A 43 9.33 -6.47 -8.52
C LEU A 43 10.84 -6.56 -8.32
N LYS A 44 11.47 -7.48 -9.05
CA LYS A 44 12.88 -7.83 -8.82
C LYS A 44 13.88 -6.81 -9.36
N ARG A 45 13.44 -5.89 -10.21
CA ARG A 45 14.32 -4.87 -10.80
C ARG A 45 13.54 -3.56 -10.94
N PRO A 46 14.25 -2.44 -11.09
CA PRO A 46 13.58 -1.15 -11.29
C PRO A 46 12.70 -1.18 -12.53
N MET A 47 11.48 -0.66 -12.39
CA MET A 47 10.48 -0.68 -13.46
C MET A 47 9.64 0.59 -13.43
N ALA A 48 9.03 0.89 -14.58
CA ALA A 48 7.96 1.87 -14.64
C ALA A 48 6.67 1.15 -14.23
N VAL A 49 5.98 1.67 -13.23
CA VAL A 49 4.82 1.03 -12.63
C VAL A 49 3.62 1.97 -12.60
N ASP A 50 2.48 1.51 -13.07
CA ASP A 50 1.21 2.20 -12.85
C ASP A 50 0.57 1.57 -11.61
N LEU A 51 0.52 2.33 -10.52
CA LEU A 51 0.00 1.85 -9.24
C LEU A 51 -1.39 2.39 -9.01
N HIS A 52 -2.37 1.51 -8.95
CA HIS A 52 -3.77 1.85 -8.75
C HIS A 52 -4.15 1.60 -7.30
N THR A 53 -4.78 2.57 -6.67
CA THR A 53 -5.26 2.42 -5.30
C THR A 53 -6.60 3.14 -5.12
N ASP A 54 -7.46 2.56 -4.28
CA ASP A 54 -8.71 3.20 -3.89
C ASP A 54 -8.58 3.92 -2.54
N SER A 55 -7.39 3.89 -1.95
CA SER A 55 -7.16 4.50 -0.64
C SER A 55 -6.90 5.99 -0.76
N LYS A 56 -7.83 6.80 -0.24
CA LYS A 56 -7.63 8.24 -0.16
C LYS A 56 -6.46 8.58 0.75
N TYR A 57 -6.30 7.81 1.81
CA TYR A 57 -5.21 7.97 2.77
C TYR A 57 -3.84 7.86 2.09
N VAL A 58 -3.65 6.81 1.29
CA VAL A 58 -2.40 6.59 0.57
C VAL A 58 -2.15 7.71 -0.45
N MET A 59 -3.17 8.04 -1.24
CA MET A 59 -3.04 9.10 -2.27
C MET A 59 -2.71 10.45 -1.66
N GLN A 60 -3.42 10.84 -0.60
CA GLN A 60 -3.16 12.10 0.10
C GLN A 60 -1.75 12.13 0.68
N GLY A 61 -1.32 11.02 1.26
CA GLY A 61 0.00 10.94 1.84
C GLY A 61 1.11 11.09 0.82
N VAL A 62 0.97 10.41 -0.31
CA VAL A 62 1.98 10.49 -1.36
C VAL A 62 2.04 11.90 -1.97
N GLU A 63 0.88 12.52 -2.19
CA GLU A 63 0.83 13.82 -2.86
C GLU A 63 1.19 14.99 -1.94
N SER A 64 0.79 14.93 -0.67
CA SER A 64 0.88 16.09 0.21
C SER A 64 1.77 15.89 1.43
N TRP A 65 1.62 14.74 2.13
CA TRP A 65 2.28 14.55 3.42
C TRP A 65 3.72 14.10 3.29
N MET A 66 4.00 13.11 2.44
CA MET A 66 5.34 12.58 2.26
C MET A 66 6.37 13.63 1.86
N PRO A 67 6.10 14.50 0.86
CA PRO A 67 7.06 15.52 0.51
C PRO A 67 7.41 16.43 1.68
N ARG A 68 6.43 16.77 2.50
CA ARG A 68 6.65 17.61 3.67
C ARG A 68 7.45 16.90 4.75
N TRP A 69 7.13 15.62 5.00
CA TRP A 69 7.84 14.81 5.98
C TRP A 69 9.30 14.61 5.60
N LYS A 70 9.56 14.39 4.32
CA LYS A 70 10.94 14.23 3.83
C LYS A 70 11.77 15.50 4.06
N LEU A 71 11.17 16.67 3.87
CA LEU A 71 11.84 17.94 4.15
C LEU A 71 12.15 18.11 5.64
N ASN A 72 11.33 17.56 6.51
CA ASN A 72 11.48 17.67 7.96
C ASN A 72 12.27 16.50 8.57
N GLY A 73 12.86 15.64 7.75
CA GLY A 73 13.58 14.47 8.24
C GLY A 73 12.68 13.47 8.94
N TRP A 74 11.40 13.38 8.52
CA TRP A 74 10.40 12.45 9.06
C TRP A 74 10.01 12.74 10.51
N ARG A 75 10.09 13.97 10.93
CA ARG A 75 9.71 14.36 12.30
C ARG A 75 8.43 15.20 12.28
N THR A 76 7.63 15.01 13.32
CA THR A 76 6.47 15.88 13.55
C THR A 76 6.95 17.17 14.21
N ALA A 77 6.05 18.15 14.35
CA ALA A 77 6.35 19.38 15.05
C ALA A 77 6.81 19.13 16.49
N ALA A 78 6.35 18.04 17.10
CA ALA A 78 6.74 17.64 18.45
C ALA A 78 8.01 16.80 18.47
N LYS A 79 8.67 16.63 17.35
CA LYS A 79 9.87 15.80 17.16
C LYS A 79 9.66 14.33 17.47
N LYS A 80 8.41 13.87 17.38
CA LYS A 80 8.06 12.46 17.54
C LYS A 80 7.84 11.82 16.16
N PRO A 81 8.01 10.49 16.07
CA PRO A 81 7.65 9.81 14.82
C PRO A 81 6.18 10.05 14.49
N GLY A 82 5.87 10.31 13.25
CA GLY A 82 4.50 10.46 12.79
C GLY A 82 3.76 9.12 12.79
N LEU A 83 2.44 9.18 12.73
CA LEU A 83 1.61 8.00 12.68
C LEU A 83 1.93 7.18 11.42
N ASN A 84 2.17 5.89 11.60
CA ASN A 84 2.52 4.96 10.52
C ASN A 84 3.82 5.32 9.80
N GLN A 85 4.71 6.06 10.47
CA GLN A 85 5.96 6.50 9.85
C GLN A 85 6.79 5.34 9.32
N ASP A 86 6.83 4.21 10.02
CA ASP A 86 7.55 3.02 9.60
C ASP A 86 7.13 2.58 8.20
N LEU A 87 5.83 2.52 7.96
CA LEU A 87 5.31 2.11 6.66
C LEU A 87 5.49 3.19 5.59
N TRP A 88 5.32 4.45 5.96
CA TRP A 88 5.56 5.54 5.01
C TRP A 88 7.01 5.59 4.55
N GLN A 89 7.95 5.35 5.45
CA GLN A 89 9.36 5.27 5.08
C GLN A 89 9.63 4.05 4.20
N GLY A 90 9.01 2.92 4.51
CA GLY A 90 9.10 1.72 3.69
C GLY A 90 8.57 1.95 2.28
N LEU A 91 7.45 2.66 2.17
CA LEU A 91 6.88 3.01 0.87
C LEU A 91 7.81 3.94 0.10
N ASP A 92 8.36 4.95 0.76
CA ASP A 92 9.29 5.88 0.12
C ASP A 92 10.50 5.14 -0.46
N ALA A 93 11.07 4.22 0.30
CA ALA A 93 12.19 3.41 -0.17
C ALA A 93 11.82 2.58 -1.41
N ALA A 94 10.64 1.98 -1.41
CA ALA A 94 10.16 1.21 -2.54
C ALA A 94 9.93 2.09 -3.77
N LEU A 95 9.36 3.28 -3.57
CA LEU A 95 9.11 4.23 -4.66
C LEU A 95 10.40 4.70 -5.31
N GLN A 96 11.48 4.83 -4.54
CA GLN A 96 12.76 5.27 -5.08
C GLN A 96 13.40 4.25 -6.01
N ARG A 97 13.02 2.98 -5.90
CA ARG A 97 13.54 1.93 -6.75
C ARG A 97 12.86 1.87 -8.12
N HIS A 98 11.69 2.50 -8.24
CA HIS A 98 10.85 2.41 -9.43
C HIS A 98 10.40 3.77 -9.90
N GLN A 99 9.91 3.83 -11.13
CA GLN A 99 9.23 5.01 -11.66
C GLN A 99 7.73 4.75 -11.52
N VAL A 100 7.08 5.36 -10.53
CA VAL A 100 5.70 5.04 -10.20
C VAL A 100 4.75 6.16 -10.62
N ASN A 101 3.73 5.80 -11.38
CA ASN A 101 2.63 6.69 -11.71
C ASN A 101 1.41 6.25 -10.90
N TRP A 102 0.88 7.15 -10.10
CA TRP A 102 -0.23 6.86 -9.21
C TRP A 102 -1.57 7.12 -9.89
N HIS A 103 -2.50 6.18 -9.73
CA HIS A 103 -3.85 6.28 -10.28
C HIS A 103 -4.85 6.00 -9.16
N TRP A 104 -5.73 6.97 -8.90
CA TRP A 104 -6.79 6.76 -7.93
C TRP A 104 -7.98 6.09 -8.58
N VAL A 105 -8.47 5.05 -7.93
CA VAL A 105 -9.63 4.28 -8.38
C VAL A 105 -10.74 4.49 -7.37
N LYS A 106 -11.95 4.82 -7.83
CA LYS A 106 -13.10 4.83 -6.94
C LYS A 106 -13.33 3.40 -6.46
N GLY A 107 -13.31 3.20 -5.15
CA GLY A 107 -13.38 1.86 -4.57
C GLY A 107 -14.79 1.29 -4.57
N HIS A 108 -15.32 1.01 -5.73
CA HIS A 108 -16.68 0.48 -5.84
C HIS A 108 -16.78 -0.60 -6.91
N ALA A 109 -17.93 -1.24 -6.94
CA ALA A 109 -18.26 -2.27 -7.89
C ALA A 109 -17.97 -1.82 -9.32
N GLY A 110 -17.47 -2.73 -10.14
CA GLY A 110 -17.13 -2.46 -11.53
C GLY A 110 -15.64 -2.43 -11.82
N ASN A 111 -14.78 -2.37 -10.81
CA ASN A 111 -13.35 -2.51 -11.00
C ASN A 111 -12.91 -3.89 -10.52
N GLU A 112 -12.70 -4.79 -11.46
CA GLU A 112 -12.40 -6.19 -11.16
C GLU A 112 -11.12 -6.37 -10.32
N MET A 113 -10.06 -5.63 -10.65
CA MET A 113 -8.80 -5.75 -9.92
C MET A 113 -8.93 -5.24 -8.49
N ASN A 114 -9.65 -4.16 -8.30
CA ASN A 114 -9.89 -3.62 -6.97
C ASN A 114 -10.74 -4.57 -6.13
N GLU A 115 -11.78 -5.15 -6.72
CA GLU A 115 -12.62 -6.14 -6.05
C GLU A 115 -11.82 -7.39 -5.69
N ARG A 116 -10.93 -7.82 -6.56
CA ARG A 116 -10.09 -8.97 -6.30
C ARG A 116 -9.12 -8.72 -5.14
N CYS A 117 -8.51 -7.53 -5.08
CA CYS A 117 -7.66 -7.16 -3.96
C CYS A 117 -8.43 -7.18 -2.64
N ASP A 118 -9.63 -6.63 -2.65
CA ASP A 118 -10.49 -6.59 -1.47
C ASP A 118 -10.83 -8.01 -0.98
N GLU A 119 -11.19 -8.89 -1.89
CA GLU A 119 -11.44 -10.29 -1.61
C GLU A 119 -10.24 -10.99 -0.97
N LEU A 120 -9.06 -10.83 -1.58
CA LEU A 120 -7.83 -11.43 -1.09
C LEU A 120 -7.46 -10.92 0.29
N ALA A 121 -7.60 -9.62 0.52
CA ALA A 121 -7.28 -9.02 1.80
C ALA A 121 -8.21 -9.52 2.90
N ARG A 122 -9.50 -9.64 2.61
CA ARG A 122 -10.47 -10.17 3.58
C ARG A 122 -10.20 -11.62 3.92
N ALA A 123 -9.89 -12.42 2.90
CA ALA A 123 -9.56 -13.83 3.11
C ALA A 123 -8.31 -13.99 3.96
N ALA A 124 -7.30 -13.17 3.71
CA ALA A 124 -6.06 -13.19 4.49
C ALA A 124 -6.32 -12.81 5.95
N ALA A 125 -7.09 -11.75 6.19
CA ALA A 125 -7.43 -11.34 7.56
C ALA A 125 -8.20 -12.43 8.30
N SER A 126 -9.14 -13.10 7.63
CA SER A 126 -9.93 -14.16 8.23
C SER A 126 -9.08 -15.36 8.65
N SER A 127 -7.96 -15.60 7.98
CA SER A 127 -7.09 -16.74 8.30
C SER A 127 -6.46 -16.62 9.68
N ILE A 128 -6.35 -15.42 10.22
CA ILE A 128 -5.77 -15.20 11.55
C ILE A 128 -6.78 -15.49 12.67
N ASP A 129 -8.06 -15.29 12.39
CA ASP A 129 -9.13 -15.45 13.38
C ASP A 129 -9.42 -16.91 13.73
N ASN A 130 -8.83 -17.83 13.05
CA ASN A 130 -9.09 -19.26 13.28
C ASN A 130 -8.04 -19.90 14.19
#